data_82c244ea98b282e75dd473606845800b
#
_entry.id   82c244ea98b282e75dd473606845800b
#
_cell.length_a   1.000
_cell.length_b   1.000
_cell.length_c   1.000
_cell.angle_alpha   90.00
_cell.angle_beta   90.00
_cell.angle_gamma   90.00
#
_symmetry.space_group_name_H-M   'P 1'
#
loop_
_entity.id
_entity.type
_entity.pdbx_description
1 polymer ?
#
loop_
_entity_poly.entity_id
_entity_poly.type
_entity_poly.pdbx_seq_one_letter_code
_entity_poly.pdbx_strand_id
1 'polypeptide(L)'
;MDRWNIYGASLGSTKIGAITQCEYRTGTETGGEPVSGSVHPVTQYILAQKPGASLTTLALSTALGAISQLGVGLHDAPLVLYYIKHEHGGARDVSGHKAVTFRDGLLVPRQLSCAHGADADLSLEAFATYDGVNEPLIFSTAALPTGFDDAQRYGLGPVLVGNVPLTGVRQVDIDFGLTVEPEGGNGEVWDRFVSVVEAKPVVTLRGIDLNWLGATTFPLGGRIALHTNTSIYFRRRATGGTYVSDATAAHVRVSCSGLAYVERGGGDGGSAAENTLTMPLFHDGTNLPLVINAGVIVS
;
A
#
# COMPACT_ATOMS: atom_id res chain seq x y z
N MET A 1 9.79 12.14 29.96
CA MET A 1 9.92 11.39 28.68
C MET A 1 8.73 11.75 27.81
N ASP A 2 8.97 12.27 26.64
CA ASP A 2 7.91 12.65 25.71
C ASP A 2 7.41 11.41 24.94
N ARG A 3 6.12 11.37 24.62
CA ARG A 3 5.51 10.34 23.77
C ARG A 3 5.24 10.92 22.39
N TRP A 4 5.53 10.14 21.37
CA TRP A 4 5.39 10.52 19.99
C TRP A 4 4.44 9.55 19.27
N ASN A 5 3.50 10.07 18.52
CA ASN A 5 2.61 9.28 17.68
C ASN A 5 2.70 9.81 16.23
N ILE A 6 2.49 8.93 15.27
CA ILE A 6 2.32 9.37 13.89
C ILE A 6 1.08 10.27 13.79
N TYR A 7 1.22 11.39 13.11
CA TYR A 7 0.16 12.37 12.90
C TYR A 7 -0.40 12.28 11.47
N GLY A 8 0.48 12.11 10.49
CA GLY A 8 0.14 12.02 9.09
C GLY A 8 1.40 12.01 8.23
N ALA A 9 1.22 11.83 6.95
CA ALA A 9 2.30 11.94 5.97
C ALA A 9 1.92 12.94 4.88
N SER A 10 2.92 13.60 4.29
CA SER A 10 2.71 14.35 3.06
C SER A 10 3.61 13.83 1.95
N LEU A 11 3.07 13.82 0.74
CA LEU A 11 3.78 13.53 -0.50
C LEU A 11 3.73 14.81 -1.33
N GLY A 12 4.81 15.58 -1.31
CA GLY A 12 4.78 16.95 -1.81
C GLY A 12 3.68 17.79 -1.14
N SER A 13 2.72 18.26 -1.92
CA SER A 13 1.56 19.03 -1.43
C SER A 13 0.39 18.17 -0.95
N THR A 14 0.35 16.88 -1.33
CA THR A 14 -0.74 15.96 -0.98
C THR A 14 -0.57 15.46 0.45
N LYS A 15 -1.63 15.57 1.25
CA LYS A 15 -1.65 15.19 2.67
C LYS A 15 -2.37 13.87 2.84
N ILE A 16 -1.65 12.84 3.27
CA ILE A 16 -2.16 11.49 3.53
C ILE A 16 -2.43 11.37 5.02
N GLY A 17 -3.69 11.39 5.39
CA GLY A 17 -4.17 11.20 6.77
C GLY A 17 -4.51 9.76 7.08
N ALA A 18 -5.20 9.54 8.20
CA ALA A 18 -5.71 8.25 8.65
C ALA A 18 -4.68 7.12 8.62
N ILE A 19 -3.43 7.43 9.00
CA ILE A 19 -2.33 6.46 9.06
C ILE A 19 -2.52 5.58 10.30
N THR A 20 -2.61 4.28 10.12
CA THR A 20 -2.77 3.28 11.17
C THR A 20 -1.45 2.69 11.63
N GLN A 21 -0.51 2.55 10.70
CA GLN A 21 0.84 2.05 10.97
C GLN A 21 1.86 2.86 10.18
N CYS A 22 3.01 3.11 10.78
CA CYS A 22 4.12 3.76 10.12
C CYS A 22 5.43 3.32 10.79
N GLU A 23 6.36 2.87 9.98
CA GLU A 23 7.71 2.52 10.39
C GLU A 23 8.70 3.14 9.41
N TYR A 24 9.81 3.66 9.91
CA TYR A 24 10.96 4.04 9.09
C TYR A 24 12.20 3.29 9.55
N ARG A 25 13.10 3.03 8.62
CA ARG A 25 14.34 2.29 8.85
C ARG A 25 15.51 3.00 8.16
N THR A 26 16.69 2.88 8.72
CA THR A 26 17.94 3.33 8.09
C THR A 26 18.53 2.23 7.18
N GLY A 27 18.17 0.97 7.39
CA GLY A 27 18.66 -0.16 6.63
C GLY A 27 20.18 -0.31 6.67
N THR A 28 20.80 -0.01 7.84
CA THR A 28 22.25 0.00 7.99
C THR A 28 22.81 -1.41 8.03
N GLU A 29 23.71 -1.71 7.10
CA GLU A 29 24.51 -2.92 7.06
C GLU A 29 25.92 -2.59 7.55
N THR A 30 26.47 -3.39 8.47
CA THR A 30 27.80 -3.21 9.02
C THR A 30 28.72 -4.37 8.64
N GLY A 31 29.97 -4.06 8.36
CA GLY A 31 31.04 -5.03 8.17
C GLY A 31 32.08 -4.97 9.30
N GLY A 32 32.75 -6.09 9.53
CA GLY A 32 33.84 -6.19 10.47
C GLY A 32 34.29 -7.64 10.56
N GLU A 33 35.61 -7.88 10.41
CA GLU A 33 36.15 -9.22 10.44
C GLU A 33 37.23 -9.34 11.53
N PRO A 34 37.31 -10.48 12.22
CA PRO A 34 38.43 -10.80 13.09
C PRO A 34 39.66 -11.05 12.23
N VAL A 35 40.76 -10.44 12.59
CA VAL A 35 42.07 -10.62 11.89
C VAL A 35 43.17 -10.96 12.87
N SER A 36 44.24 -11.54 12.36
CA SER A 36 45.48 -11.83 13.13
C SER A 36 45.25 -12.63 14.42
N GLY A 37 44.36 -13.63 14.38
CA GLY A 37 44.08 -14.51 15.53
C GLY A 37 43.17 -13.88 16.61
N SER A 38 42.62 -12.69 16.39
CA SER A 38 41.59 -12.11 17.26
C SER A 38 40.25 -12.79 17.01
N VAL A 39 39.53 -13.11 18.06
CA VAL A 39 38.13 -13.59 17.98
C VAL A 39 37.11 -12.45 17.87
N HIS A 40 37.57 -11.22 18.02
CA HIS A 40 36.73 -10.00 17.90
C HIS A 40 37.12 -9.22 16.65
N PRO A 41 36.16 -8.55 15.98
CA PRO A 41 36.44 -7.62 14.88
C PRO A 41 37.41 -6.52 15.37
N VAL A 42 38.49 -6.29 14.63
CA VAL A 42 39.48 -5.23 14.92
C VAL A 42 38.96 -3.88 14.39
N THR A 43 38.17 -3.92 13.33
CA THR A 43 37.52 -2.74 12.73
C THR A 43 36.06 -3.02 12.46
N GLN A 44 35.22 -2.00 12.63
CA GLN A 44 33.82 -2.01 12.20
C GLN A 44 33.54 -0.79 11.33
N TYR A 45 32.78 -1.01 10.28
CA TYR A 45 32.42 0.04 9.32
C TYR A 45 31.02 -0.19 8.77
N ILE A 46 30.41 0.86 8.25
CA ILE A 46 29.13 0.78 7.54
C ILE A 46 29.42 0.33 6.11
N LEU A 47 28.80 -0.77 5.68
CA LEU A 47 28.87 -1.29 4.32
C LEU A 47 27.89 -0.59 3.40
N ALA A 48 26.64 -0.50 3.86
CA ALA A 48 25.54 0.10 3.11
C ALA A 48 24.47 0.64 4.05
N GLN A 49 23.74 1.61 3.56
CA GLN A 49 22.51 2.11 4.19
C GLN A 49 21.40 2.18 3.14
N LYS A 50 20.28 1.50 3.42
CA LYS A 50 19.10 1.43 2.56
C LYS A 50 17.89 2.02 3.29
N PRO A 51 17.82 3.34 3.43
CA PRO A 51 16.74 3.96 4.18
C PRO A 51 15.39 3.72 3.51
N GLY A 52 14.37 3.50 4.31
CA GLY A 52 13.03 3.26 3.80
C GLY A 52 11.97 3.49 4.86
N ALA A 53 10.71 3.47 4.43
CA ALA A 53 9.57 3.49 5.32
C ALA A 53 8.46 2.60 4.80
N SER A 54 7.68 2.05 5.73
CA SER A 54 6.39 1.42 5.45
C SER A 54 5.29 2.21 6.15
N LEU A 55 4.16 2.39 5.48
CA LEU A 55 3.01 3.06 6.05
C LEU A 55 1.71 2.41 5.55
N THR A 56 0.71 2.34 6.44
CA THR A 56 -0.63 1.86 6.12
C THR A 56 -1.63 2.97 6.38
N THR A 57 -2.46 3.27 5.38
CA THR A 57 -3.47 4.34 5.47
C THR A 57 -4.86 3.86 5.08
N LEU A 58 -5.88 4.43 5.71
CA LEU A 58 -7.29 4.27 5.35
C LEU A 58 -7.79 5.36 4.40
N ALA A 59 -6.99 6.38 4.12
CA ALA A 59 -7.32 7.49 3.22
C ALA A 59 -7.06 7.13 1.74
N LEU A 60 -7.79 6.11 1.24
CA LEU A 60 -7.54 5.51 -0.08
C LEU A 60 -7.57 6.52 -1.23
N SER A 61 -8.62 7.35 -1.31
CA SER A 61 -8.78 8.28 -2.44
C SER A 61 -7.64 9.27 -2.53
N THR A 62 -7.18 9.78 -1.38
CA THR A 62 -6.07 10.73 -1.34
C THR A 62 -4.76 10.07 -1.71
N ALA A 63 -4.47 8.90 -1.14
CA ALA A 63 -3.22 8.19 -1.41
C ALA A 63 -3.14 7.70 -2.86
N LEU A 64 -4.20 7.04 -3.34
CA LEU A 64 -4.26 6.51 -4.71
C LEU A 64 -4.40 7.60 -5.78
N GLY A 65 -4.84 8.80 -5.41
CA GLY A 65 -4.81 9.97 -6.30
C GLY A 65 -3.42 10.58 -6.47
N ALA A 66 -2.51 10.32 -5.53
CA ALA A 66 -1.14 10.84 -5.55
C ALA A 66 -0.10 9.83 -6.07
N ILE A 67 -0.42 8.53 -6.05
CA ILE A 67 0.52 7.45 -6.32
C ILE A 67 -0.06 6.58 -7.45
N SER A 68 0.71 6.37 -8.52
CA SER A 68 0.31 5.43 -9.58
C SER A 68 0.45 3.98 -9.11
N GLN A 69 -0.10 3.03 -9.87
CA GLN A 69 0.06 1.60 -9.58
C GLN A 69 1.53 1.11 -9.63
N LEU A 70 2.42 1.86 -10.23
CA LEU A 70 3.87 1.59 -10.27
C LEU A 70 4.66 2.44 -9.27
N GLY A 71 3.97 3.27 -8.49
CA GLY A 71 4.60 4.17 -7.55
C GLY A 71 4.78 5.59 -8.08
N VAL A 72 5.48 6.41 -7.31
CA VAL A 72 5.80 7.80 -7.61
C VAL A 72 7.20 8.14 -7.11
N GLY A 73 7.96 8.86 -7.93
CA GLY A 73 9.27 9.39 -7.54
C GLY A 73 9.16 10.46 -6.46
N LEU A 74 10.10 10.44 -5.51
CA LEU A 74 10.13 11.37 -4.39
C LEU A 74 10.93 12.65 -4.69
N HIS A 75 11.66 12.70 -5.80
CA HIS A 75 12.49 13.83 -6.19
C HIS A 75 11.73 15.17 -6.19
N ASP A 76 10.59 15.21 -6.85
CA ASP A 76 9.74 16.41 -6.93
C ASP A 76 8.67 16.48 -5.83
N ALA A 77 8.44 15.39 -5.14
CA ALA A 77 7.39 15.24 -4.14
C ALA A 77 7.89 14.44 -2.93
N PRO A 78 8.75 15.05 -2.08
CA PRO A 78 9.33 14.35 -0.93
C PRO A 78 8.25 13.80 -0.01
N LEU A 79 8.50 12.60 0.53
CA LEU A 79 7.66 12.01 1.56
C LEU A 79 8.09 12.54 2.92
N VAL A 80 7.16 13.14 3.66
CA VAL A 80 7.40 13.63 5.01
C VAL A 80 6.45 12.95 5.99
N LEU A 81 6.99 12.28 6.99
CA LEU A 81 6.25 11.66 8.09
C LEU A 81 6.26 12.60 9.29
N TYR A 82 5.08 12.99 9.77
CA TYR A 82 4.92 13.92 10.89
C TYR A 82 4.58 13.17 12.17
N TYR A 83 5.32 13.46 13.23
CA TYR A 83 5.12 12.90 14.57
C TYR A 83 4.68 13.98 15.54
N ILE A 84 3.51 13.80 16.11
CA ILE A 84 2.97 14.70 17.12
C ILE A 84 3.54 14.33 18.48
N LYS A 85 3.96 15.35 19.21
CA LYS A 85 4.38 15.23 20.59
C LYS A 85 3.18 15.27 21.54
N HIS A 86 3.20 14.41 22.53
CA HIS A 86 2.21 14.41 23.63
C HIS A 86 2.90 14.65 24.97
N GLU A 87 2.28 15.48 25.78
CA GLU A 87 2.68 15.69 27.17
C GLU A 87 2.23 14.54 28.09
N HIS A 88 2.71 14.56 29.32
CA HIS A 88 2.18 13.72 30.39
C HIS A 88 0.66 13.96 30.52
N GLY A 89 -0.12 12.89 30.52
CA GLY A 89 -1.58 12.97 30.54
C GLY A 89 -2.26 12.90 29.19
N GLY A 90 -1.49 12.81 28.07
CA GLY A 90 -2.00 12.58 26.72
C GLY A 90 -2.47 13.81 25.97
N ALA A 91 -2.34 15.01 26.54
CA ALA A 91 -2.60 16.26 25.84
C ALA A 91 -1.59 16.44 24.68
N ARG A 92 -2.08 16.98 23.56
CA ARG A 92 -1.21 17.34 22.43
C ARG A 92 -0.39 18.57 22.79
N ASP A 93 0.92 18.51 22.59
CA ASP A 93 1.77 19.69 22.68
C ASP A 93 1.44 20.67 21.55
N VAL A 94 1.71 21.95 21.77
CA VAL A 94 1.49 23.00 20.76
C VAL A 94 2.71 23.19 19.83
N SER A 95 3.85 22.62 20.19
CA SER A 95 5.11 22.81 19.48
C SER A 95 6.08 21.64 19.66
N GLY A 96 7.21 21.71 19.02
CA GLY A 96 8.29 20.74 19.20
C GLY A 96 8.04 19.40 18.52
N HIS A 97 7.08 19.33 17.60
CA HIS A 97 6.80 18.12 16.80
C HIS A 97 7.99 17.75 15.93
N LYS A 98 8.01 16.53 15.43
CA LYS A 98 9.11 16.00 14.63
C LYS A 98 8.64 15.58 13.26
N ALA A 99 9.56 15.64 12.30
CA ALA A 99 9.36 15.13 10.95
C ALA A 99 10.55 14.29 10.51
N VAL A 100 10.23 13.23 9.77
CA VAL A 100 11.19 12.41 9.05
C VAL A 100 10.92 12.62 7.57
N THR A 101 11.91 13.12 6.84
CA THR A 101 11.77 13.47 5.42
C THR A 101 12.62 12.53 4.57
N PHE A 102 11.99 11.91 3.58
CA PHE A 102 12.61 11.18 2.48
C PHE A 102 12.63 12.10 1.28
N ARG A 103 13.83 12.57 0.87
CA ARG A 103 13.97 13.61 -0.15
C ARG A 103 13.87 13.10 -1.56
N ASP A 104 14.49 11.96 -1.81
CA ASP A 104 14.58 11.35 -3.12
C ASP A 104 14.32 9.84 -3.01
N GLY A 105 14.00 9.20 -4.13
CA GLY A 105 13.70 7.79 -4.19
C GLY A 105 12.36 7.47 -4.80
N LEU A 106 11.72 6.41 -4.30
CA LEU A 106 10.48 5.88 -4.84
C LEU A 106 9.51 5.50 -3.71
N LEU A 107 8.25 5.88 -3.84
CA LEU A 107 7.14 5.41 -3.00
C LEU A 107 6.24 4.52 -3.84
N VAL A 108 6.04 3.27 -3.42
CA VAL A 108 5.24 2.26 -4.14
C VAL A 108 4.07 1.75 -3.31
N PRO A 109 2.92 1.44 -3.95
CA PRO A 109 1.86 0.68 -3.30
C PRO A 109 2.27 -0.79 -3.19
N ARG A 110 1.95 -1.43 -2.05
CA ARG A 110 2.22 -2.85 -1.82
C ARG A 110 0.94 -3.67 -1.86
N GLN A 111 -0.02 -3.29 -1.06
CA GLN A 111 -1.26 -4.05 -0.91
C GLN A 111 -2.43 -3.11 -0.64
N LEU A 112 -3.57 -3.41 -1.25
CA LEU A 112 -4.87 -2.84 -0.91
C LEU A 112 -5.77 -3.97 -0.46
N SER A 113 -6.25 -3.92 0.78
CA SER A 113 -7.09 -4.96 1.35
C SER A 113 -8.39 -4.41 1.93
N CYS A 114 -9.45 -5.21 1.89
CA CYS A 114 -10.71 -4.90 2.54
C CYS A 114 -11.49 -6.17 2.86
N ALA A 115 -11.86 -6.34 4.12
CA ALA A 115 -12.79 -7.38 4.54
C ALA A 115 -14.20 -6.81 4.74
N HIS A 116 -15.22 -7.66 4.63
CA HIS A 116 -16.60 -7.30 4.92
C HIS A 116 -16.73 -6.81 6.37
N GLY A 117 -17.33 -5.64 6.54
CA GLY A 117 -17.50 -5.01 7.86
C GLY A 117 -16.28 -4.24 8.36
N ALA A 118 -15.12 -4.36 7.72
CA ALA A 118 -13.92 -3.60 8.01
C ALA A 118 -13.74 -2.40 7.09
N ASP A 119 -12.82 -1.52 7.45
CA ASP A 119 -12.35 -0.46 6.57
C ASP A 119 -11.25 -1.00 5.65
N ALA A 120 -11.23 -0.49 4.43
CA ALA A 120 -10.17 -0.81 3.48
C ALA A 120 -8.88 -0.08 3.86
N ASP A 121 -7.76 -0.77 3.74
CA ASP A 121 -6.43 -0.24 4.00
C ASP A 121 -5.51 -0.37 2.78
N LEU A 122 -4.59 0.58 2.67
CA LEU A 122 -3.56 0.63 1.64
C LEU A 122 -2.19 0.67 2.31
N SER A 123 -1.38 -0.33 2.02
CA SER A 123 0.02 -0.37 2.44
C SER A 123 0.92 0.21 1.36
N LEU A 124 1.83 1.09 1.78
CA LEU A 124 2.80 1.77 0.94
C LEU A 124 4.21 1.51 1.46
N GLU A 125 5.19 1.48 0.59
CA GLU A 125 6.60 1.37 0.96
C GLU A 125 7.43 2.41 0.22
N ALA A 126 8.28 3.12 0.97
CA ALA A 126 9.23 4.10 0.44
C ALA A 126 10.64 3.56 0.48
N PHE A 127 11.39 3.83 -0.58
CA PHE A 127 12.81 3.58 -0.74
C PHE A 127 13.49 4.91 -0.96
N ALA A 128 14.41 5.30 -0.09
CA ALA A 128 15.12 6.55 -0.22
C ALA A 128 16.45 6.35 -0.96
N THR A 129 16.79 7.31 -1.78
CA THR A 129 18.05 7.36 -2.52
C THR A 129 18.82 8.62 -2.20
N TYR A 130 20.14 8.59 -2.46
CA TYR A 130 21.04 9.70 -2.28
C TYR A 130 21.12 10.55 -3.54
N ASP A 131 20.79 11.82 -3.45
CA ASP A 131 20.84 12.78 -4.57
C ASP A 131 22.25 13.26 -4.94
N GLY A 132 23.28 12.81 -4.22
CA GLY A 132 24.67 13.20 -4.40
C GLY A 132 25.11 14.38 -3.53
N VAL A 133 24.20 15.00 -2.80
CA VAL A 133 24.46 16.18 -1.97
C VAL A 133 23.90 16.04 -0.56
N ASN A 134 22.65 15.60 -0.45
CA ASN A 134 21.92 15.57 0.81
C ASN A 134 21.68 14.13 1.27
N GLU A 135 21.71 13.91 2.58
CA GLU A 135 21.34 12.62 3.17
C GLU A 135 19.91 12.22 2.75
N PRO A 136 19.71 10.93 2.41
CA PRO A 136 18.41 10.43 1.96
C PRO A 136 17.30 10.62 3.00
N LEU A 137 17.68 10.56 4.28
CA LEU A 137 16.77 10.61 5.42
C LEU A 137 17.14 11.77 6.34
N ILE A 138 16.19 12.69 6.56
CA ILE A 138 16.42 13.87 7.41
C ILE A 138 15.41 13.86 8.57
N PHE A 139 15.95 14.02 9.77
CA PHE A 139 15.15 14.22 10.97
C PHE A 139 15.17 15.71 11.37
N SER A 140 14.00 16.27 11.58
CA SER A 140 13.87 17.71 11.90
C SER A 140 12.77 17.99 12.90
N THR A 141 12.80 19.18 13.50
CA THR A 141 11.64 19.73 14.21
C THR A 141 10.75 20.43 13.19
N ALA A 142 9.46 20.16 13.22
CA ALA A 142 8.49 20.67 12.26
C ALA A 142 7.21 21.14 12.93
N ALA A 143 6.54 22.12 12.32
CA ALA A 143 5.14 22.42 12.63
C ALA A 143 4.26 21.32 11.99
N LEU A 144 3.16 20.96 12.65
CA LEU A 144 2.20 20.02 12.06
C LEU A 144 1.39 20.74 10.99
N PRO A 145 1.34 20.19 9.77
CA PRO A 145 0.46 20.72 8.75
C PRO A 145 -1.00 20.53 9.13
N THR A 146 -1.86 21.40 8.64
CA THR A 146 -3.32 21.27 8.75
C THR A 146 -3.92 20.68 7.49
N GLY A 147 -5.17 20.20 7.54
CA GLY A 147 -5.92 19.73 6.37
C GLY A 147 -5.67 18.28 5.99
N PHE A 148 -5.27 17.42 6.94
CA PHE A 148 -5.38 15.99 6.79
C PHE A 148 -6.85 15.58 6.83
N ASP A 149 -7.27 14.74 5.87
CA ASP A 149 -8.60 14.14 5.91
C ASP A 149 -8.52 12.77 6.61
N ASP A 150 -8.60 12.80 7.93
CA ASP A 150 -8.60 11.59 8.76
C ASP A 150 -9.97 10.90 8.79
N ALA A 151 -11.00 11.50 8.18
CA ALA A 151 -12.37 10.97 8.17
C ALA A 151 -12.64 10.04 6.97
N GLN A 152 -11.74 9.96 6.01
CA GLN A 152 -11.92 9.04 4.89
C GLN A 152 -11.91 7.59 5.36
N ARG A 153 -13.00 6.88 5.03
CA ARG A 153 -13.14 5.43 5.26
C ARG A 153 -13.82 4.81 4.07
N TYR A 154 -13.37 3.64 3.71
CA TYR A 154 -13.91 2.87 2.61
C TYR A 154 -14.19 1.46 3.07
N GLY A 155 -15.32 0.91 2.67
CA GLY A 155 -15.65 -0.49 2.90
C GLY A 155 -15.83 -1.21 1.59
N LEU A 156 -15.86 -2.54 1.65
CA LEU A 156 -16.07 -3.40 0.49
C LEU A 156 -17.40 -3.08 -0.19
N GLY A 157 -17.35 -2.80 -1.48
CA GLY A 157 -18.49 -2.58 -2.36
C GLY A 157 -18.75 -3.75 -3.30
N PRO A 158 -19.53 -3.55 -4.36
CA PRO A 158 -19.77 -4.56 -5.38
C PRO A 158 -18.46 -5.00 -6.06
N VAL A 159 -18.41 -6.30 -6.38
CA VAL A 159 -17.34 -6.90 -7.17
C VAL A 159 -17.95 -7.53 -8.40
N LEU A 160 -17.47 -7.13 -9.58
CA LEU A 160 -17.88 -7.67 -10.86
C LEU A 160 -16.68 -8.34 -11.52
N VAL A 161 -16.80 -9.59 -11.93
CA VAL A 161 -15.76 -10.28 -12.69
C VAL A 161 -16.32 -10.66 -14.05
N GLY A 162 -15.71 -10.13 -15.12
CA GLY A 162 -16.23 -10.27 -16.46
C GLY A 162 -17.63 -9.65 -16.61
N ASN A 163 -17.93 -8.55 -15.93
CA ASN A 163 -19.25 -7.91 -15.80
C ASN A 163 -20.33 -8.74 -15.09
N VAL A 164 -19.96 -9.88 -14.48
CA VAL A 164 -20.88 -10.67 -13.65
C VAL A 164 -20.72 -10.27 -12.19
N PRO A 165 -21.79 -9.78 -11.54
CA PRO A 165 -21.72 -9.42 -10.13
C PRO A 165 -21.53 -10.68 -9.28
N LEU A 166 -20.53 -10.64 -8.39
CA LEU A 166 -20.30 -11.70 -7.41
C LEU A 166 -21.06 -11.40 -6.12
N THR A 167 -21.85 -12.36 -5.67
CA THR A 167 -22.54 -12.31 -4.37
C THR A 167 -21.69 -12.97 -3.29
N GLY A 168 -21.85 -12.54 -2.03
CA GLY A 168 -21.20 -13.19 -0.90
C GLY A 168 -19.69 -12.98 -0.79
N VAL A 169 -19.11 -11.99 -1.47
CA VAL A 169 -17.70 -11.60 -1.32
C VAL A 169 -17.47 -11.09 0.10
N ARG A 170 -16.51 -11.69 0.80
CA ARG A 170 -16.16 -11.32 2.19
C ARG A 170 -14.85 -10.56 2.30
N GLN A 171 -13.93 -10.80 1.39
CA GLN A 171 -12.62 -10.16 1.41
C GLN A 171 -12.09 -9.97 0.01
N VAL A 172 -11.39 -8.88 -0.17
CA VAL A 172 -10.63 -8.55 -1.38
C VAL A 172 -9.23 -8.16 -0.95
N ASP A 173 -8.24 -8.80 -1.55
CA ASP A 173 -6.83 -8.47 -1.39
C ASP A 173 -6.23 -8.23 -2.77
N ILE A 174 -5.62 -7.08 -2.96
CA ILE A 174 -4.94 -6.68 -4.19
C ILE A 174 -3.47 -6.49 -3.84
N ASP A 175 -2.64 -7.42 -4.26
CA ASP A 175 -1.19 -7.30 -4.20
C ASP A 175 -0.71 -6.65 -5.50
N PHE A 176 0.03 -5.55 -5.39
CA PHE A 176 0.59 -4.86 -6.56
C PHE A 176 1.78 -5.62 -7.16
N GLY A 177 2.36 -6.58 -6.42
CA GLY A 177 3.40 -7.48 -6.91
C GLY A 177 4.63 -6.77 -7.46
N LEU A 178 5.00 -5.62 -6.88
CA LEU A 178 6.11 -4.80 -7.37
C LEU A 178 7.44 -5.29 -6.80
N THR A 179 8.36 -5.65 -7.68
CA THR A 179 9.77 -5.85 -7.32
C THR A 179 10.52 -4.55 -7.54
N VAL A 180 11.12 -4.05 -6.46
CA VAL A 180 11.86 -2.77 -6.45
C VAL A 180 13.32 -3.08 -6.19
N GLU A 181 14.20 -2.59 -7.04
CA GLU A 181 15.64 -2.76 -6.92
C GLU A 181 16.31 -1.40 -6.70
N PRO A 182 16.88 -1.18 -5.50
CA PRO A 182 17.77 -0.06 -5.25
C PRO A 182 19.17 -0.40 -5.74
N GLU A 183 19.86 0.58 -6.34
CA GLU A 183 21.20 0.44 -6.88
C GLU A 183 22.14 1.51 -6.31
N GLY A 184 23.25 1.08 -5.73
CA GLY A 184 24.35 1.92 -5.28
C GLY A 184 25.47 2.05 -6.31
N GLY A 185 26.40 2.94 -6.06
CA GLY A 185 27.56 3.13 -6.95
C GLY A 185 28.65 3.96 -6.30
N ASN A 186 29.83 4.02 -6.97
CA ASN A 186 30.94 4.89 -6.63
C ASN A 186 31.52 4.75 -5.20
N GLY A 187 31.29 3.62 -4.52
CA GLY A 187 31.75 3.40 -3.14
C GLY A 187 31.00 4.20 -2.08
N GLU A 188 29.85 4.75 -2.43
CA GLU A 188 28.97 5.43 -1.48
C GLU A 188 28.21 4.41 -0.63
N VAL A 189 27.87 4.81 0.59
CA VAL A 189 27.11 3.95 1.52
C VAL A 189 25.61 3.91 1.23
N TRP A 190 25.08 4.85 0.42
CA TRP A 190 23.69 4.93 0.04
C TRP A 190 23.46 4.54 -1.40
N ASP A 191 22.31 3.96 -1.67
CA ASP A 191 21.85 3.73 -3.02
C ASP A 191 21.54 5.05 -3.70
N ARG A 192 21.89 5.18 -4.98
CA ARG A 192 21.69 6.40 -5.79
C ARG A 192 20.48 6.31 -6.69
N PHE A 193 20.04 5.12 -6.98
CA PHE A 193 18.96 4.86 -7.90
C PHE A 193 18.02 3.80 -7.34
N VAL A 194 16.76 3.90 -7.68
CA VAL A 194 15.75 2.89 -7.35
C VAL A 194 14.75 2.81 -8.49
N SER A 195 14.41 1.58 -8.89
CA SER A 195 13.45 1.33 -9.97
C SER A 195 12.53 0.17 -9.67
N VAL A 196 11.36 0.18 -10.29
CA VAL A 196 10.49 -0.98 -10.37
C VAL A 196 10.95 -1.81 -11.56
N VAL A 197 11.48 -3.00 -11.29
CA VAL A 197 12.00 -3.92 -12.32
C VAL A 197 10.95 -4.91 -12.78
N GLU A 198 9.96 -5.20 -11.94
CA GLU A 198 8.89 -6.13 -12.28
C GLU A 198 7.59 -5.73 -11.57
N ALA A 199 6.45 -5.97 -12.24
CA ALA A 199 5.12 -5.82 -11.69
C ALA A 199 4.28 -7.05 -12.04
N LYS A 200 3.91 -7.83 -11.03
CA LYS A 200 3.07 -9.03 -11.13
C LYS A 200 1.84 -8.90 -10.21
N PRO A 201 0.93 -7.98 -10.48
CA PRO A 201 -0.20 -7.78 -9.60
C PRO A 201 -1.12 -8.99 -9.56
N VAL A 202 -1.69 -9.25 -8.37
CA VAL A 202 -2.60 -10.37 -8.12
C VAL A 202 -3.80 -9.86 -7.33
N VAL A 203 -5.00 -10.25 -7.78
CA VAL A 203 -6.24 -10.04 -7.03
C VAL A 203 -6.69 -11.35 -6.42
N THR A 204 -6.96 -11.36 -5.13
CA THR A 204 -7.53 -12.49 -4.41
C THR A 204 -8.89 -12.09 -3.84
N LEU A 205 -9.91 -12.86 -4.17
CA LEU A 205 -11.28 -12.71 -3.66
C LEU A 205 -11.64 -13.90 -2.80
N ARG A 206 -12.17 -13.65 -1.60
CA ARG A 206 -12.72 -14.70 -0.72
C ARG A 206 -14.20 -14.46 -0.54
N GLY A 207 -14.99 -15.54 -0.59
CA GLY A 207 -16.43 -15.46 -0.44
C GLY A 207 -17.07 -16.77 -0.10
N ILE A 208 -18.35 -16.71 0.26
CA ILE A 208 -19.14 -17.85 0.74
C ILE A 208 -20.14 -18.37 -0.28
N ASP A 209 -20.23 -17.76 -1.44
CA ASP A 209 -21.20 -18.18 -2.46
C ASP A 209 -20.60 -19.25 -3.37
N LEU A 210 -21.08 -20.48 -3.22
CA LEU A 210 -20.67 -21.60 -4.06
C LEU A 210 -21.14 -21.49 -5.51
N ASN A 211 -22.08 -20.58 -5.81
CA ASN A 211 -22.52 -20.36 -7.20
C ASN A 211 -21.43 -19.76 -8.08
N TRP A 212 -20.33 -19.29 -7.52
CA TRP A 212 -19.15 -18.90 -8.31
C TRP A 212 -18.52 -20.12 -9.03
N LEU A 213 -18.69 -21.33 -8.45
CA LEU A 213 -18.09 -22.55 -8.93
C LEU A 213 -18.96 -23.20 -10.00
N GLY A 214 -18.35 -23.77 -11.03
CA GLY A 214 -19.05 -24.51 -12.07
C GLY A 214 -19.75 -23.65 -13.12
N ALA A 215 -19.83 -22.34 -12.96
CA ALA A 215 -20.24 -21.44 -14.02
C ALA A 215 -19.19 -21.39 -15.14
N THR A 216 -19.60 -21.02 -16.34
CA THR A 216 -18.66 -20.78 -17.44
C THR A 216 -17.62 -19.71 -17.09
N THR A 217 -17.95 -18.84 -16.12
CA THR A 217 -17.12 -17.75 -15.63
C THR A 217 -15.96 -18.25 -14.76
N PHE A 218 -16.20 -19.24 -13.90
CA PHE A 218 -15.18 -19.79 -13.00
C PHE A 218 -15.20 -21.33 -13.01
N PRO A 219 -14.61 -21.93 -14.05
CA PRO A 219 -14.63 -23.37 -14.19
C PRO A 219 -13.74 -24.04 -13.13
N LEU A 220 -14.26 -25.09 -12.50
CA LEU A 220 -13.48 -26.01 -11.67
C LEU A 220 -12.59 -26.94 -12.50
N GLY A 221 -11.65 -27.58 -11.86
CA GLY A 221 -10.85 -28.66 -12.45
C GLY A 221 -9.65 -28.18 -13.29
N GLY A 222 -8.96 -27.14 -12.82
CA GLY A 222 -7.73 -26.67 -13.42
C GLY A 222 -7.93 -25.84 -14.69
N ARG A 223 -9.15 -25.42 -14.97
CA ARG A 223 -9.44 -24.47 -16.05
C ARG A 223 -9.26 -23.05 -15.54
N ILE A 224 -8.78 -22.18 -16.43
CA ILE A 224 -8.57 -20.75 -16.20
C ILE A 224 -9.47 -20.00 -17.16
N ALA A 225 -10.16 -18.97 -16.64
CA ALA A 225 -10.99 -18.10 -17.45
C ALA A 225 -10.35 -16.70 -17.53
N LEU A 226 -10.22 -16.19 -18.76
CA LEU A 226 -9.76 -14.82 -19.00
C LEU A 226 -10.90 -13.85 -18.75
N HIS A 227 -10.66 -12.88 -17.87
CA HIS A 227 -11.59 -11.78 -17.59
C HIS A 227 -10.92 -10.44 -17.88
N THR A 228 -11.47 -9.70 -18.84
CA THR A 228 -10.93 -8.40 -19.27
C THR A 228 -11.62 -7.20 -18.61
N ASN A 229 -12.76 -7.42 -17.92
CA ASN A 229 -13.58 -6.37 -17.34
C ASN A 229 -13.94 -6.72 -15.89
N THR A 230 -12.92 -6.81 -15.03
CA THR A 230 -13.14 -6.97 -13.59
C THR A 230 -13.17 -5.59 -12.95
N SER A 231 -14.17 -5.33 -12.13
CA SER A 231 -14.33 -4.09 -11.39
C SER A 231 -14.59 -4.37 -9.92
N ILE A 232 -13.78 -3.79 -9.06
CA ILE A 232 -13.87 -3.92 -7.60
C ILE A 232 -14.10 -2.52 -7.05
N TYR A 233 -15.20 -2.35 -6.33
CA TYR A 233 -15.56 -1.07 -5.75
C TYR A 233 -15.26 -1.05 -4.25
N PHE A 234 -14.70 0.08 -3.80
CA PHE A 234 -14.58 0.42 -2.39
C PHE A 234 -15.48 1.61 -2.13
N ARG A 235 -16.55 1.39 -1.37
CA ARG A 235 -17.58 2.39 -1.11
C ARG A 235 -17.16 3.29 0.04
N ARG A 236 -17.21 4.60 -0.19
CA ARG A 236 -16.95 5.59 0.86
C ARG A 236 -18.00 5.50 1.96
N ARG A 237 -17.55 5.47 3.21
CA ARG A 237 -18.42 5.59 4.38
C ARG A 237 -18.64 7.07 4.71
N ALA A 238 -19.86 7.44 5.02
CA ALA A 238 -20.18 8.74 5.58
C ALA A 238 -19.90 8.77 7.09
N THR A 239 -19.80 9.96 7.65
CA THR A 239 -19.78 10.15 9.10
C THR A 239 -21.07 9.55 9.69
N GLY A 240 -20.92 8.65 10.65
CA GLY A 240 -22.06 7.87 11.20
C GLY A 240 -22.16 6.43 10.68
N GLY A 241 -21.23 5.99 9.81
CA GLY A 241 -21.06 4.58 9.45
C GLY A 241 -21.92 4.08 8.28
N THR A 242 -22.82 4.89 7.74
CA THR A 242 -23.56 4.57 6.50
C THR A 242 -22.66 4.78 5.28
N TYR A 243 -23.01 4.14 4.15
CA TYR A 243 -22.33 4.42 2.90
C TYR A 243 -22.85 5.71 2.24
N VAL A 244 -21.97 6.44 1.59
CA VAL A 244 -22.34 7.51 0.68
C VAL A 244 -23.13 6.90 -0.48
N SER A 245 -24.09 7.65 -1.04
CA SER A 245 -24.89 7.17 -2.17
C SER A 245 -24.02 6.72 -3.34
N ASP A 246 -24.34 5.58 -3.94
CA ASP A 246 -23.63 5.00 -5.08
C ASP A 246 -23.59 5.93 -6.30
N ALA A 247 -24.60 6.82 -6.44
CA ALA A 247 -24.65 7.84 -7.48
C ALA A 247 -23.68 9.03 -7.25
N THR A 248 -23.02 9.08 -6.09
CA THR A 248 -22.05 10.15 -5.78
C THR A 248 -20.65 9.74 -6.24
N ALA A 249 -19.96 10.64 -6.93
CA ALA A 249 -18.57 10.42 -7.36
C ALA A 249 -17.60 10.55 -6.17
N ALA A 250 -17.64 9.57 -5.25
CA ALA A 250 -16.89 9.58 -4.01
C ALA A 250 -16.18 8.23 -3.71
N HIS A 251 -16.46 7.21 -4.52
CA HIS A 251 -15.96 5.86 -4.31
C HIS A 251 -14.64 5.62 -5.04
N VAL A 252 -13.99 4.50 -4.72
CA VAL A 252 -12.78 4.04 -5.42
C VAL A 252 -13.15 2.79 -6.22
N ARG A 253 -12.72 2.73 -7.47
CA ARG A 253 -12.85 1.56 -8.34
C ARG A 253 -11.48 1.08 -8.76
N VAL A 254 -11.26 -0.19 -8.62
CA VAL A 254 -10.14 -0.91 -9.22
C VAL A 254 -10.67 -1.69 -10.41
N SER A 255 -10.16 -1.37 -11.60
CA SER A 255 -10.44 -2.09 -12.84
C SER A 255 -9.23 -2.92 -13.20
N CYS A 256 -9.44 -4.20 -13.54
CA CYS A 256 -8.33 -5.09 -13.84
C CYS A 256 -8.71 -6.16 -14.87
N SER A 257 -7.65 -6.75 -15.47
CA SER A 257 -7.75 -7.84 -16.42
C SER A 257 -6.81 -8.96 -16.00
N GLY A 258 -7.30 -10.19 -15.95
CA GLY A 258 -6.51 -11.31 -15.47
C GLY A 258 -7.09 -12.67 -15.78
N LEU A 259 -6.34 -13.70 -15.41
CA LEU A 259 -6.72 -15.10 -15.53
C LEU A 259 -7.27 -15.57 -14.17
N ALA A 260 -8.61 -15.66 -14.07
CA ALA A 260 -9.25 -16.08 -12.84
C ALA A 260 -9.32 -17.61 -12.71
N TYR A 261 -8.98 -18.13 -11.55
CA TYR A 261 -9.14 -19.54 -11.19
C TYR A 261 -9.52 -19.70 -9.72
N VAL A 262 -10.17 -20.79 -9.42
CA VAL A 262 -10.49 -21.17 -8.03
C VAL A 262 -9.27 -21.85 -7.43
N GLU A 263 -8.66 -21.20 -6.44
CA GLU A 263 -7.47 -21.72 -5.75
C GLU A 263 -7.86 -22.81 -4.76
N ARG A 264 -8.89 -22.54 -3.97
CA ARG A 264 -9.41 -23.47 -2.98
C ARG A 264 -10.87 -23.19 -2.68
N GLY A 265 -11.57 -24.20 -2.24
CA GLY A 265 -12.92 -24.08 -1.71
C GLY A 265 -13.19 -25.21 -0.73
N GLY A 266 -14.07 -24.98 0.21
CA GLY A 266 -14.47 -25.98 1.19
C GLY A 266 -15.01 -25.34 2.46
N GLY A 267 -15.47 -26.19 3.36
CA GLY A 267 -15.96 -25.82 4.69
C GLY A 267 -15.98 -27.05 5.58
N ASP A 268 -16.11 -26.85 6.88
CA ASP A 268 -16.36 -27.93 7.83
C ASP A 268 -17.87 -28.08 8.09
N GLY A 269 -18.26 -29.12 8.83
CA GLY A 269 -19.68 -29.42 9.11
C GLY A 269 -20.42 -28.37 9.93
N GLY A 270 -19.75 -27.33 10.44
CA GLY A 270 -20.32 -26.26 11.27
C GLY A 270 -20.16 -24.86 10.70
N SER A 271 -19.34 -24.69 9.65
CA SER A 271 -19.04 -23.40 9.03
C SER A 271 -19.60 -23.30 7.62
N ALA A 272 -19.88 -22.08 7.16
CA ALA A 272 -20.18 -21.83 5.76
C ALA A 272 -18.96 -22.19 4.90
N ALA A 273 -19.21 -22.84 3.75
CA ALA A 273 -18.16 -23.08 2.78
C ALA A 273 -17.57 -21.75 2.29
N GLU A 274 -16.25 -21.68 2.19
CA GLU A 274 -15.53 -20.51 1.70
C GLU A 274 -14.74 -20.86 0.45
N ASN A 275 -14.78 -19.95 -0.52
CA ASN A 275 -14.04 -20.07 -1.77
C ASN A 275 -13.00 -18.95 -1.86
N THR A 276 -11.83 -19.29 -2.37
CA THR A 276 -10.80 -18.34 -2.75
C THR A 276 -10.63 -18.38 -4.26
N LEU A 277 -10.85 -17.23 -4.89
CA LEU A 277 -10.59 -16.98 -6.30
C LEU A 277 -9.32 -16.15 -6.38
N THR A 278 -8.37 -16.60 -7.19
CA THR A 278 -7.12 -15.89 -7.44
C THR A 278 -7.06 -15.48 -8.90
N MET A 279 -6.65 -14.23 -9.14
CA MET A 279 -6.56 -13.66 -10.47
C MET A 279 -5.22 -12.95 -10.63
N PRO A 280 -4.17 -13.65 -11.14
CA PRO A 280 -2.98 -13.00 -11.65
C PRO A 280 -3.33 -12.06 -12.81
N LEU A 281 -2.87 -10.83 -12.73
CA LEU A 281 -3.15 -9.82 -13.74
C LEU A 281 -2.02 -9.79 -14.77
N PHE A 282 -2.32 -9.39 -16.00
CA PHE A 282 -1.33 -9.28 -17.05
C PHE A 282 -1.62 -8.08 -17.96
N HIS A 283 -0.58 -7.57 -18.58
CA HIS A 283 -0.66 -6.52 -19.60
C HIS A 283 -0.98 -7.14 -20.96
N ASP A 284 -2.05 -6.68 -21.60
CA ASP A 284 -2.50 -7.21 -22.90
C ASP A 284 -1.80 -6.58 -24.13
N GLY A 285 -0.75 -5.78 -23.87
CA GLY A 285 -0.02 -5.03 -24.89
C GLY A 285 -0.56 -3.62 -25.13
N THR A 286 -1.75 -3.29 -24.60
CA THR A 286 -2.41 -2.00 -24.78
C THR A 286 -2.87 -1.41 -23.45
N ASN A 287 -3.56 -2.22 -22.63
CA ASN A 287 -4.14 -1.79 -21.38
C ASN A 287 -3.30 -2.21 -20.19
N LEU A 288 -3.19 -1.35 -19.19
CA LEU A 288 -2.56 -1.69 -17.93
C LEU A 288 -3.34 -2.81 -17.23
N PRO A 289 -2.65 -3.75 -16.58
CA PRO A 289 -3.30 -4.88 -15.91
C PRO A 289 -4.20 -4.44 -14.74
N LEU A 290 -3.88 -3.29 -14.15
CA LEU A 290 -4.58 -2.71 -13.02
C LEU A 290 -4.70 -1.21 -13.22
N VAL A 291 -5.91 -0.67 -13.08
CA VAL A 291 -6.20 0.77 -13.12
C VAL A 291 -7.05 1.15 -11.93
N ILE A 292 -6.62 2.16 -11.19
CA ILE A 292 -7.33 2.64 -10.00
C ILE A 292 -7.89 4.03 -10.29
N ASN A 293 -9.18 4.19 -10.03
CA ASN A 293 -9.89 5.43 -10.19
C ASN A 293 -10.54 5.83 -8.87
N ALA A 294 -10.17 6.99 -8.35
CA ALA A 294 -10.80 7.61 -7.20
C ALA A 294 -11.88 8.61 -7.65
N GLY A 295 -12.87 8.86 -6.79
CA GLY A 295 -13.95 9.80 -7.11
C GLY A 295 -14.91 9.28 -8.19
N VAL A 296 -15.22 7.98 -8.17
CA VAL A 296 -16.16 7.37 -9.12
C VAL A 296 -17.53 7.09 -8.49
N ILE A 297 -18.55 6.94 -9.33
CA ILE A 297 -19.85 6.36 -8.95
C ILE A 297 -19.75 4.83 -8.94
N VAL A 298 -20.59 4.16 -8.17
CA VAL A 298 -20.77 2.70 -8.22
C VAL A 298 -21.80 2.38 -9.29
N SER A 299 -21.42 1.63 -10.30
CA SER A 299 -22.26 1.27 -11.44
C SER A 299 -22.51 -0.23 -11.52
#